data_4c8c15ff005de14ff7149afc252e3048
#
_entry.id   4c8c15ff005de14ff7149afc252e3048
#
_cell.length_a   1.000
_cell.length_b   1.000
_cell.length_c   1.000
_cell.angle_alpha   90.00
_cell.angle_beta   90.00
_cell.angle_gamma   90.00
#
_symmetry.space_group_name_H-M   'P 1'
#
loop_
_entity.id
_entity.type
_entity.pdbx_description
1 polymer ?
#
loop_
_entity_poly.entity_id
_entity_poly.type
_entity_poly.pdbx_seq_one_letter_code
_entity_poly.pdbx_strand_id
1 'polypeptide(L)'
;MSILKDVGMVVVKSATKVGNLMNQYSPEICIAAGIVGGGLTVGLACKATLKSKEVKDFVEESKDHIDDVLNEIKEGNIPSEKYNEDDARDDIKKLYSHQIRENIKIWSPVTVVGIGSAVSILCGYGIIKKRNAALVAAYEVLDISFKKYRKRVVDELGEEADHRFFTGTGIKKIKREVEDEDGNVVNKKVDTVVMDDGPNGYAILFDKNLGSIYNTNNLMINLNFLKMREDDANRILNIEGVLLLNDVYKMLGASPTEAGAVVGWRKDGDGDGFVKFDIQKIWDEDEKKYNSILVDFNVDGVVYNALGNGGREHDV
;
A
#
# COMPACT_ATOMS: atom_id res chain seq x y z
N MET A 1 33.01 -36.65 20.01
CA MET A 1 32.08 -36.69 18.85
C MET A 1 30.74 -36.00 19.11
N SER A 2 30.36 -35.74 20.37
CA SER A 2 29.13 -35.04 20.80
C SER A 2 29.19 -33.51 20.55
N ILE A 3 30.28 -32.85 20.93
CA ILE A 3 30.41 -31.37 20.89
C ILE A 3 30.29 -30.81 19.46
N LEU A 4 30.82 -31.49 18.45
CA LEU A 4 30.73 -31.08 17.05
C LEU A 4 29.28 -31.16 16.49
N LYS A 5 28.48 -32.15 16.97
CA LYS A 5 27.07 -32.27 16.64
C LYS A 5 26.24 -31.17 17.30
N ASP A 6 26.55 -30.80 18.53
CA ASP A 6 25.84 -29.76 19.26
C ASP A 6 26.12 -28.37 18.69
N VAL A 7 27.38 -28.09 18.31
CA VAL A 7 27.75 -26.84 17.61
C VAL A 7 27.08 -26.77 16.24
N GLY A 8 27.07 -27.86 15.48
CA GLY A 8 26.39 -27.91 14.19
C GLY A 8 24.88 -27.67 14.30
N MET A 9 24.22 -28.24 15.32
CA MET A 9 22.80 -28.05 15.56
C MET A 9 22.44 -26.61 16.01
N VAL A 10 23.30 -25.98 16.80
CA VAL A 10 23.13 -24.55 17.20
C VAL A 10 23.31 -23.64 16.00
N VAL A 11 24.30 -23.88 15.13
CA VAL A 11 24.51 -23.12 13.92
C VAL A 11 23.32 -23.24 12.96
N VAL A 12 22.80 -24.46 12.75
CA VAL A 12 21.63 -24.70 11.89
C VAL A 12 20.36 -24.04 12.47
N LYS A 13 20.11 -24.16 13.79
CA LYS A 13 18.98 -23.47 14.45
C LYS A 13 19.10 -21.97 14.39
N SER A 14 20.30 -21.42 14.54
CA SER A 14 20.53 -19.99 14.41
C SER A 14 20.33 -19.52 12.97
N ALA A 15 20.80 -20.27 11.98
CA ALA A 15 20.63 -19.96 10.56
C ALA A 15 19.15 -20.03 10.14
N THR A 16 18.39 -21.03 10.63
CA THR A 16 16.94 -21.12 10.37
C THR A 16 16.15 -20.00 11.04
N LYS A 17 16.54 -19.60 12.26
CA LYS A 17 15.89 -18.48 12.98
C LYS A 17 16.17 -17.15 12.30
N VAL A 18 17.40 -16.92 11.87
CA VAL A 18 17.79 -15.76 11.05
C VAL A 18 17.10 -15.79 9.70
N GLY A 19 17.03 -16.96 9.03
CA GLY A 19 16.32 -17.12 7.77
C GLY A 19 14.81 -16.81 7.87
N ASN A 20 14.17 -17.24 8.97
CA ASN A 20 12.76 -16.92 9.21
C ASN A 20 12.52 -15.43 9.52
N LEU A 21 13.40 -14.81 10.32
CA LEU A 21 13.37 -13.37 10.58
C LEU A 21 13.65 -12.57 9.28
N MET A 22 14.63 -12.99 8.50
CA MET A 22 14.89 -12.37 7.19
C MET A 22 13.71 -12.54 6.24
N ASN A 23 13.02 -13.67 6.28
CA ASN A 23 11.83 -13.86 5.44
C ASN A 23 10.65 -12.98 5.90
N GLN A 24 10.48 -12.78 7.20
CA GLN A 24 9.43 -11.93 7.77
C GLN A 24 9.66 -10.44 7.51
N TYR A 25 10.88 -9.95 7.72
CA TYR A 25 11.27 -8.54 7.57
C TYR A 25 12.10 -8.27 6.30
N SER A 26 12.10 -9.22 5.36
CA SER A 26 12.94 -9.11 4.15
C SER A 26 12.70 -7.84 3.32
N PRO A 27 11.48 -7.35 3.10
CA PRO A 27 11.29 -6.13 2.31
C PRO A 27 11.82 -4.89 3.02
N GLU A 28 11.57 -4.76 4.33
CA GLU A 28 12.04 -3.64 5.14
C GLU A 28 13.57 -3.62 5.22
N ILE A 29 14.18 -4.79 5.41
CA ILE A 29 15.65 -4.95 5.43
C ILE A 29 16.24 -4.61 4.07
N CYS A 30 15.64 -5.09 2.98
CA CYS A 30 16.10 -4.79 1.63
C CYS A 30 16.02 -3.28 1.32
N ILE A 31 14.94 -2.63 1.68
CA ILE A 31 14.75 -1.19 1.48
C ILE A 31 15.75 -0.40 2.34
N ALA A 32 15.89 -0.73 3.63
CA ALA A 32 16.83 -0.08 4.53
C ALA A 32 18.28 -0.24 4.05
N ALA A 33 18.68 -1.46 3.65
CA ALA A 33 20.00 -1.73 3.08
C ALA A 33 20.25 -0.93 1.79
N GLY A 34 19.22 -0.81 0.93
CA GLY A 34 19.29 0.00 -0.27
C GLY A 34 19.46 1.50 0.00
N ILE A 35 18.75 2.05 0.98
CA ILE A 35 18.89 3.46 1.38
C ILE A 35 20.26 3.74 1.97
N VAL A 36 20.74 2.89 2.90
CA VAL A 36 22.07 3.03 3.50
C VAL A 36 23.17 2.89 2.43
N GLY A 37 23.04 1.90 1.55
CA GLY A 37 23.95 1.70 0.43
C GLY A 37 23.96 2.88 -0.55
N GLY A 38 22.81 3.50 -0.80
CA GLY A 38 22.71 4.74 -1.58
C GLY A 38 23.51 5.90 -0.95
N GLY A 39 23.36 6.10 0.35
CA GLY A 39 24.15 7.09 1.09
C GLY A 39 25.67 6.82 1.01
N LEU A 40 26.08 5.57 1.16
CA LEU A 40 27.48 5.16 0.99
C LEU A 40 27.96 5.38 -0.44
N THR A 41 27.14 5.13 -1.44
CA THR A 41 27.46 5.38 -2.86
C THR A 41 27.79 6.85 -3.10
N VAL A 42 27.01 7.77 -2.54
CA VAL A 42 27.27 9.23 -2.66
C VAL A 42 28.62 9.57 -2.01
N GLY A 43 28.89 9.09 -0.80
CA GLY A 43 30.19 9.32 -0.12
C GLY A 43 31.37 8.77 -0.90
N LEU A 44 31.25 7.54 -1.45
CA LEU A 44 32.27 6.93 -2.30
C LEU A 44 32.44 7.69 -3.62
N ALA A 45 31.37 8.18 -4.23
CA ALA A 45 31.41 8.98 -5.46
C ALA A 45 32.15 10.29 -5.25
N CYS A 46 31.90 11.01 -4.17
CA CYS A 46 32.64 12.23 -3.82
C CYS A 46 34.15 11.95 -3.71
N LYS A 47 34.53 10.89 -3.01
CA LYS A 47 35.95 10.47 -2.88
C LYS A 47 36.53 10.03 -4.23
N ALA A 48 35.76 9.31 -5.04
CA ALA A 48 36.17 8.86 -6.36
C ALA A 48 36.43 10.05 -7.30
N THR A 49 35.57 11.06 -7.27
CA THR A 49 35.70 12.30 -8.07
C THR A 49 36.99 13.02 -7.74
N LEU A 50 37.34 13.16 -6.44
CA LEU A 50 38.58 13.82 -6.03
C LEU A 50 39.81 13.05 -6.53
N LYS A 51 39.84 11.71 -6.36
CA LYS A 51 40.93 10.89 -6.86
C LYS A 51 41.02 10.85 -8.39
N SER A 52 39.87 10.84 -9.09
CA SER A 52 39.84 10.89 -10.56
C SER A 52 40.40 12.20 -11.09
N LYS A 53 40.22 13.30 -10.34
CA LYS A 53 40.82 14.59 -10.66
C LYS A 53 42.33 14.54 -10.55
N GLU A 54 42.91 13.97 -9.47
CA GLU A 54 44.36 13.78 -9.29
C GLU A 54 44.97 12.98 -10.44
N VAL A 55 44.30 11.90 -10.87
CA VAL A 55 44.74 11.07 -12.00
C VAL A 55 44.72 11.87 -13.31
N LYS A 56 43.69 12.68 -13.50
CA LYS A 56 43.56 13.54 -14.69
C LYS A 56 44.68 14.60 -14.70
N ASP A 57 44.89 15.30 -13.62
CA ASP A 57 45.89 16.36 -13.49
C ASP A 57 47.28 15.78 -13.74
N PHE A 58 47.60 14.58 -13.22
CA PHE A 58 48.84 13.87 -13.49
C PHE A 58 49.05 13.55 -14.99
N VAL A 59 48.02 13.08 -15.67
CA VAL A 59 48.06 12.76 -17.11
C VAL A 59 48.24 14.01 -17.94
N GLU A 60 47.59 15.13 -17.58
CA GLU A 60 47.69 16.41 -18.26
C GLU A 60 49.12 16.98 -18.12
N GLU A 61 49.70 17.01 -16.89
CA GLU A 61 51.10 17.42 -16.63
C GLU A 61 52.10 16.54 -17.38
N SER A 62 51.90 15.22 -17.37
CA SER A 62 52.77 14.29 -18.09
C SER A 62 52.70 14.46 -19.61
N LYS A 63 51.53 14.81 -20.15
CA LYS A 63 51.37 15.08 -21.57
C LYS A 63 52.01 16.41 -21.96
N ASP A 64 51.85 17.45 -21.17
CA ASP A 64 52.51 18.74 -21.39
C ASP A 64 54.04 18.58 -21.41
N HIS A 65 54.58 17.77 -20.52
CA HIS A 65 56.02 17.46 -20.52
C HIS A 65 56.46 16.72 -21.79
N ILE A 66 55.69 15.79 -22.33
CA ILE A 66 55.98 15.11 -23.60
C ILE A 66 55.94 16.11 -24.77
N ASP A 67 54.97 17.02 -24.79
CA ASP A 67 54.83 18.05 -25.81
C ASP A 67 55.99 19.05 -25.76
N ASP A 68 56.46 19.44 -24.56
CA ASP A 68 57.65 20.29 -24.35
C ASP A 68 58.93 19.61 -24.89
N VAL A 69 59.18 18.33 -24.56
CA VAL A 69 60.31 17.56 -25.09
C VAL A 69 60.27 17.46 -26.63
N LEU A 70 59.08 17.27 -27.24
CA LEU A 70 58.94 17.25 -28.70
C LEU A 70 59.26 18.60 -29.31
N ASN A 71 58.96 19.70 -28.65
CA ASN A 71 59.27 21.04 -29.12
C ASN A 71 60.79 21.29 -29.05
N GLU A 72 61.46 20.89 -27.95
CA GLU A 72 62.93 20.99 -27.84
C GLU A 72 63.65 20.18 -28.88
N ILE A 73 63.12 19.01 -29.29
CA ILE A 73 63.67 18.20 -30.38
C ILE A 73 63.53 18.92 -31.73
N LYS A 74 62.38 19.54 -31.96
CA LYS A 74 62.12 20.31 -33.20
C LYS A 74 62.99 21.55 -33.31
N GLU A 75 63.36 22.16 -32.17
CA GLU A 75 64.29 23.29 -32.08
C GLU A 75 65.76 22.87 -32.21
N GLY A 76 66.03 21.57 -32.20
CA GLY A 76 67.43 21.06 -32.35
C GLY A 76 68.21 21.01 -31.04
N ASN A 77 67.58 21.26 -29.91
CA ASN A 77 68.19 21.23 -28.57
C ASN A 77 68.44 19.78 -28.06
N ILE A 78 67.63 18.84 -28.52
CA ILE A 78 67.74 17.41 -28.18
C ILE A 78 67.92 16.59 -29.49
N PRO A 79 68.88 15.62 -29.56
CA PRO A 79 69.00 14.75 -30.72
C PRO A 79 67.80 13.85 -30.93
N SER A 80 67.25 13.87 -32.17
CA SER A 80 66.04 13.06 -32.55
C SER A 80 66.29 11.54 -32.53
N GLU A 81 67.54 11.10 -32.45
CA GLU A 81 67.92 9.68 -32.31
C GLU A 81 67.56 9.10 -30.93
N LYS A 82 67.35 9.94 -29.91
CA LYS A 82 67.01 9.50 -28.55
C LYS A 82 65.52 9.42 -28.24
N TYR A 83 64.68 10.19 -28.93
CA TYR A 83 63.24 10.24 -28.79
C TYR A 83 62.62 10.83 -30.05
N ASN A 84 61.55 10.22 -30.53
CA ASN A 84 60.92 10.63 -31.77
C ASN A 84 59.37 10.75 -31.61
N GLU A 85 58.63 11.20 -32.66
CA GLU A 85 57.20 11.38 -32.63
C GLU A 85 56.44 10.06 -32.38
N ASP A 86 56.97 8.91 -32.86
CA ASP A 86 56.31 7.61 -32.64
C ASP A 86 56.48 7.15 -31.17
N ASP A 87 57.63 7.40 -30.56
CA ASP A 87 57.83 7.15 -29.13
C ASP A 87 56.88 7.99 -28.29
N ALA A 88 56.68 9.26 -28.60
CA ALA A 88 55.75 10.17 -27.96
C ALA A 88 54.31 9.69 -28.08
N ARG A 89 53.87 9.22 -29.25
CA ARG A 89 52.56 8.64 -29.46
C ARG A 89 52.31 7.39 -28.62
N ASP A 90 53.30 6.55 -28.48
CA ASP A 90 53.22 5.33 -27.69
C ASP A 90 53.20 5.64 -26.18
N ASP A 91 53.92 6.64 -25.72
CA ASP A 91 53.88 7.09 -24.33
C ASP A 91 52.55 7.76 -23.99
N ILE A 92 51.99 8.58 -24.89
CA ILE A 92 50.62 9.11 -24.73
C ILE A 92 49.59 7.98 -24.66
N LYS A 93 49.67 6.95 -25.49
CA LYS A 93 48.75 5.78 -25.41
C LYS A 93 48.88 5.07 -24.06
N LYS A 94 50.11 4.90 -23.53
CA LYS A 94 50.36 4.30 -22.21
C LYS A 94 49.77 5.15 -21.09
N LEU A 95 49.87 6.48 -21.16
CA LEU A 95 49.27 7.42 -20.21
C LEU A 95 47.77 7.31 -20.18
N TYR A 96 47.10 7.33 -21.34
CA TYR A 96 45.65 7.16 -21.40
C TYR A 96 45.18 5.78 -20.93
N SER A 97 45.94 4.72 -21.27
CA SER A 97 45.65 3.37 -20.78
C SER A 97 45.81 3.27 -19.26
N HIS A 98 46.75 3.98 -18.67
CA HIS A 98 46.91 4.11 -17.24
C HIS A 98 45.76 4.86 -16.60
N GLN A 99 45.38 6.00 -17.16
CA GLN A 99 44.22 6.78 -16.71
C GLN A 99 42.89 5.96 -16.69
N ILE A 100 42.64 5.22 -17.77
CA ILE A 100 41.45 4.36 -17.87
C ILE A 100 41.48 3.29 -16.76
N ARG A 101 42.60 2.63 -16.61
CA ARG A 101 42.80 1.56 -15.59
C ARG A 101 42.57 2.09 -14.17
N GLU A 102 43.20 3.23 -13.83
CA GLU A 102 43.06 3.83 -12.50
C GLU A 102 41.59 4.34 -12.27
N ASN A 103 40.98 4.95 -13.27
CA ASN A 103 39.57 5.35 -13.18
C ASN A 103 38.64 4.15 -12.96
N ILE A 104 38.86 3.02 -13.62
CA ILE A 104 38.09 1.80 -13.41
C ILE A 104 38.25 1.32 -11.94
N LYS A 105 39.47 1.33 -11.40
CA LYS A 105 39.71 0.94 -9.99
C LYS A 105 39.02 1.90 -9.01
N ILE A 106 39.01 3.20 -9.29
CA ILE A 106 38.47 4.24 -8.45
C ILE A 106 36.91 4.16 -8.45
N TRP A 107 36.30 3.94 -9.62
CA TRP A 107 34.86 3.95 -9.78
C TRP A 107 34.18 2.60 -9.58
N SER A 108 34.91 1.48 -9.63
CA SER A 108 34.31 0.15 -9.48
C SER A 108 33.61 -0.05 -8.13
N PRO A 109 34.11 0.39 -6.96
CA PRO A 109 33.40 0.26 -5.70
C PRO A 109 32.12 1.09 -5.67
N VAL A 110 32.12 2.29 -6.25
CA VAL A 110 30.95 3.16 -6.37
C VAL A 110 29.85 2.47 -7.17
N THR A 111 30.23 1.92 -8.32
CA THR A 111 29.29 1.23 -9.23
C THR A 111 28.71 -0.02 -8.58
N VAL A 112 29.52 -0.85 -7.94
CA VAL A 112 29.06 -2.07 -7.28
C VAL A 112 28.10 -1.78 -6.15
N VAL A 113 28.43 -0.81 -5.27
CA VAL A 113 27.56 -0.43 -4.14
C VAL A 113 26.28 0.24 -4.66
N GLY A 114 26.39 1.11 -5.68
CA GLY A 114 25.24 1.80 -6.26
C GLY A 114 24.22 0.84 -6.91
N ILE A 115 24.72 -0.07 -7.76
CA ILE A 115 23.88 -1.10 -8.37
C ILE A 115 23.28 -2.02 -7.30
N GLY A 116 24.09 -2.48 -6.33
CA GLY A 116 23.62 -3.31 -5.22
C GLY A 116 22.50 -2.64 -4.42
N SER A 117 22.62 -1.34 -4.16
CA SER A 117 21.59 -0.54 -3.47
C SER A 117 20.29 -0.47 -4.26
N ALA A 118 20.36 -0.18 -5.56
CA ALA A 118 19.20 -0.13 -6.43
C ALA A 118 18.49 -1.49 -6.51
N VAL A 119 19.24 -2.56 -6.71
CA VAL A 119 18.69 -3.94 -6.73
C VAL A 119 18.04 -4.29 -5.40
N SER A 120 18.64 -3.91 -4.27
CA SER A 120 18.09 -4.16 -2.94
C SER A 120 16.72 -3.49 -2.75
N ILE A 121 16.55 -2.23 -3.16
CA ILE A 121 15.27 -1.52 -3.11
C ILE A 121 14.23 -2.20 -4.01
N LEU A 122 14.60 -2.53 -5.26
CA LEU A 122 13.68 -3.18 -6.20
C LEU A 122 13.24 -4.57 -5.71
N CYS A 123 14.13 -5.34 -5.10
CA CYS A 123 13.79 -6.62 -4.46
C CYS A 123 12.80 -6.44 -3.31
N GLY A 124 13.04 -5.48 -2.42
CA GLY A 124 12.13 -5.16 -1.32
C GLY A 124 10.73 -4.78 -1.83
N TYR A 125 10.66 -3.89 -2.82
CA TYR A 125 9.40 -3.52 -3.46
C TYR A 125 8.67 -4.72 -4.10
N GLY A 126 9.42 -5.59 -4.81
CA GLY A 126 8.86 -6.80 -5.43
C GLY A 126 8.24 -7.77 -4.41
N ILE A 127 8.87 -7.92 -3.24
CA ILE A 127 8.36 -8.76 -2.15
C ILE A 127 7.06 -8.17 -1.58
N ILE A 128 7.02 -6.86 -1.32
CA ILE A 128 5.81 -6.17 -0.83
C ILE A 128 4.66 -6.34 -1.81
N LYS A 129 4.92 -6.11 -3.10
CA LYS A 129 3.89 -6.26 -4.15
C LYS A 129 3.32 -7.68 -4.20
N LYS A 130 4.17 -8.72 -4.10
CA LYS A 130 3.71 -10.12 -4.06
C LYS A 130 2.89 -10.44 -2.81
N ARG A 131 3.28 -9.93 -1.64
CA ARG A 131 2.53 -10.12 -0.39
C ARG A 131 1.17 -9.45 -0.45
N ASN A 132 1.10 -8.22 -0.95
CA ASN A 132 -0.17 -7.52 -1.12
C ASN A 132 -1.10 -8.27 -2.09
N ALA A 133 -0.59 -8.74 -3.23
CA ALA A 133 -1.38 -9.53 -4.16
C ALA A 133 -1.91 -10.85 -3.55
N ALA A 134 -1.07 -11.55 -2.75
CA ALA A 134 -1.51 -12.76 -2.05
C ALA A 134 -2.58 -12.48 -0.99
N LEU A 135 -2.46 -11.36 -0.27
CA LEU A 135 -3.46 -10.94 0.71
C LEU A 135 -4.79 -10.61 0.05
N VAL A 136 -4.77 -9.84 -1.05
CA VAL A 136 -5.98 -9.53 -1.83
C VAL A 136 -6.65 -10.81 -2.34
N ALA A 137 -5.88 -11.74 -2.92
CA ALA A 137 -6.43 -13.03 -3.37
C ALA A 137 -7.06 -13.85 -2.23
N ALA A 138 -6.48 -13.81 -1.02
CA ALA A 138 -7.06 -14.47 0.15
C ALA A 138 -8.39 -13.83 0.57
N TYR A 139 -8.49 -12.49 0.53
CA TYR A 139 -9.74 -11.77 0.76
C TYR A 139 -10.81 -12.11 -0.28
N GLU A 140 -10.46 -12.17 -1.56
CA GLU A 140 -11.39 -12.56 -2.63
C GLU A 140 -11.97 -13.96 -2.41
N VAL A 141 -11.13 -14.93 -2.06
CA VAL A 141 -11.60 -16.31 -1.76
C VAL A 141 -12.52 -16.33 -0.55
N LEU A 142 -12.21 -15.56 0.50
CA LEU A 142 -13.04 -15.46 1.69
C LEU A 142 -14.40 -14.82 1.36
N ASP A 143 -14.39 -13.71 0.62
CA ASP A 143 -15.62 -13.02 0.19
C ASP A 143 -16.53 -13.92 -0.65
N ILE A 144 -15.98 -14.62 -1.65
CA ILE A 144 -16.74 -15.59 -2.46
C ILE A 144 -17.32 -16.71 -1.60
N SER A 145 -16.55 -17.21 -0.65
CA SER A 145 -16.99 -18.29 0.25
C SER A 145 -18.11 -17.81 1.16
N PHE A 146 -18.00 -16.61 1.67
CA PHE A 146 -19.01 -15.98 2.52
C PHE A 146 -20.31 -15.67 1.76
N LYS A 147 -20.21 -15.12 0.54
CA LYS A 147 -21.36 -14.91 -0.34
C LYS A 147 -22.09 -16.24 -0.65
N LYS A 148 -21.34 -17.32 -0.89
CA LYS A 148 -21.95 -18.67 -1.08
C LYS A 148 -22.62 -19.20 0.20
N TYR A 149 -22.05 -18.92 1.36
CA TYR A 149 -22.66 -19.27 2.64
C TYR A 149 -23.97 -18.50 2.87
N ARG A 150 -23.95 -17.17 2.70
CA ARG A 150 -25.15 -16.33 2.80
C ARG A 150 -26.26 -16.78 1.86
N LYS A 151 -25.90 -17.09 0.59
CA LYS A 151 -26.90 -17.60 -0.36
C LYS A 151 -27.63 -18.85 0.16
N ARG A 152 -26.90 -19.79 0.79
CA ARG A 152 -27.54 -20.97 1.40
C ARG A 152 -28.43 -20.60 2.57
N VAL A 153 -28.04 -19.63 3.39
CA VAL A 153 -28.89 -19.11 4.48
C VAL A 153 -30.17 -18.50 3.92
N VAL A 154 -30.07 -17.70 2.86
CA VAL A 154 -31.23 -17.13 2.17
C VAL A 154 -32.15 -18.21 1.61
N ASP A 155 -31.58 -19.24 0.94
CA ASP A 155 -32.33 -20.32 0.34
C ASP A 155 -33.10 -21.16 1.39
N GLU A 156 -32.57 -21.32 2.61
CA GLU A 156 -33.20 -22.13 3.67
C GLU A 156 -34.07 -21.32 4.64
N LEU A 157 -33.66 -20.10 4.99
CA LEU A 157 -34.28 -19.31 6.06
C LEU A 157 -34.93 -17.99 5.58
N GLY A 158 -34.69 -17.61 4.34
CA GLY A 158 -35.17 -16.39 3.74
C GLY A 158 -34.26 -15.16 3.95
N GLU A 159 -34.46 -14.14 3.11
CA GLU A 159 -33.64 -12.93 3.09
C GLU A 159 -33.67 -12.16 4.42
N GLU A 160 -34.82 -12.09 5.08
CA GLU A 160 -34.98 -11.38 6.35
C GLU A 160 -34.15 -12.04 7.48
N ALA A 161 -34.07 -13.36 7.50
CA ALA A 161 -33.25 -14.08 8.47
C ALA A 161 -31.76 -13.89 8.19
N ASP A 162 -31.33 -13.99 6.93
CA ASP A 162 -29.94 -13.72 6.54
C ASP A 162 -29.53 -12.29 6.92
N HIS A 163 -30.37 -11.32 6.61
CA HIS A 163 -30.12 -9.91 6.94
C HIS A 163 -29.91 -9.72 8.45
N ARG A 164 -30.78 -10.30 9.28
CA ARG A 164 -30.68 -10.21 10.75
C ARG A 164 -29.42 -10.87 11.27
N PHE A 165 -29.10 -12.06 10.81
CA PHE A 165 -27.86 -12.75 11.21
C PHE A 165 -26.61 -12.00 10.77
N PHE A 166 -26.65 -11.41 9.60
CA PHE A 166 -25.53 -10.63 9.08
C PHE A 166 -25.34 -9.31 9.82
N THR A 167 -26.41 -8.62 10.14
CA THR A 167 -26.36 -7.30 10.77
C THR A 167 -26.31 -7.34 12.30
N GLY A 168 -26.50 -8.51 12.92
CA GLY A 168 -26.56 -8.65 14.37
C GLY A 168 -27.82 -8.04 15.00
N THR A 169 -28.91 -7.94 14.20
CA THR A 169 -30.19 -7.41 14.69
C THR A 169 -31.16 -8.51 15.05
N GLY A 170 -32.02 -8.23 16.03
CA GLY A 170 -33.12 -9.09 16.45
C GLY A 170 -34.48 -8.38 16.34
N ILE A 171 -35.55 -9.16 16.29
CA ILE A 171 -36.93 -8.61 16.36
C ILE A 171 -37.47 -8.97 17.73
N LYS A 172 -37.80 -7.95 18.53
CA LYS A 172 -38.47 -8.11 19.82
C LYS A 172 -39.86 -7.50 19.78
N LYS A 173 -40.81 -8.16 20.46
CA LYS A 173 -42.17 -7.63 20.64
C LYS A 173 -42.19 -6.68 21.85
N ILE A 174 -42.10 -5.40 21.57
CA ILE A 174 -42.06 -4.34 22.59
C ILE A 174 -43.38 -3.65 22.68
N LYS A 175 -43.89 -3.42 23.90
CA LYS A 175 -45.08 -2.57 24.13
C LYS A 175 -44.66 -1.12 23.97
N ARG A 176 -45.24 -0.45 22.99
CA ARG A 176 -45.07 0.99 22.75
C ARG A 176 -46.36 1.67 22.40
N GLU A 177 -46.37 2.97 22.57
CA GLU A 177 -47.47 3.83 22.10
C GLU A 177 -47.39 3.94 20.59
N VAL A 178 -48.53 3.63 19.93
CA VAL A 178 -48.71 3.71 18.47
C VAL A 178 -50.01 4.42 18.22
N GLU A 179 -50.08 5.31 17.24
CA GLU A 179 -51.35 5.86 16.74
C GLU A 179 -52.12 4.76 16.02
N ASP A 180 -53.39 4.59 16.37
CA ASP A 180 -54.33 3.75 15.62
C ASP A 180 -54.83 4.45 14.37
N GLU A 181 -55.69 3.77 13.58
CA GLU A 181 -56.26 4.32 12.34
C GLU A 181 -57.14 5.54 12.59
N ASP A 182 -57.60 5.73 13.83
CA ASP A 182 -58.45 6.85 14.26
C ASP A 182 -57.66 8.00 14.90
N GLY A 183 -56.32 7.88 14.96
CA GLY A 183 -55.42 8.90 15.51
C GLY A 183 -55.29 8.86 17.04
N ASN A 184 -55.80 7.80 17.72
CA ASN A 184 -55.64 7.66 19.16
C ASN A 184 -54.33 6.93 19.52
N VAL A 185 -53.68 7.40 20.57
CA VAL A 185 -52.46 6.76 21.08
C VAL A 185 -52.84 5.53 21.93
N VAL A 186 -52.50 4.34 21.45
CA VAL A 186 -52.75 3.07 22.12
C VAL A 186 -51.47 2.29 22.38
N ASN A 187 -51.41 1.63 23.53
CA ASN A 187 -50.27 0.75 23.86
C ASN A 187 -50.45 -0.62 23.15
N LYS A 188 -49.64 -0.87 22.14
CA LYS A 188 -49.67 -2.11 21.36
C LYS A 188 -48.28 -2.80 21.41
N LYS A 189 -48.33 -4.13 21.41
CA LYS A 189 -47.10 -4.90 21.17
C LYS A 189 -46.75 -4.85 19.69
N VAL A 190 -45.62 -4.27 19.35
CA VAL A 190 -45.16 -4.12 17.98
C VAL A 190 -43.80 -4.81 17.82
N ASP A 191 -43.62 -5.51 16.71
CA ASP A 191 -42.34 -6.05 16.33
C ASP A 191 -41.38 -4.90 16.06
N THR A 192 -40.26 -4.88 16.77
CA THR A 192 -39.33 -3.76 16.80
C THR A 192 -37.91 -4.29 16.64
N VAL A 193 -37.14 -3.67 15.75
CA VAL A 193 -35.75 -4.03 15.51
C VAL A 193 -34.88 -3.52 16.66
N VAL A 194 -34.15 -4.43 17.26
CA VAL A 194 -33.20 -4.15 18.35
C VAL A 194 -31.81 -4.67 17.94
N MET A 195 -30.78 -4.12 18.51
CA MET A 195 -29.42 -4.65 18.36
C MET A 195 -29.21 -5.75 19.40
N ASP A 196 -28.92 -6.97 18.96
CA ASP A 196 -28.59 -8.08 19.86
C ASP A 196 -27.08 -8.12 20.17
N ASP A 197 -26.26 -7.95 19.13
CA ASP A 197 -24.81 -7.78 19.22
C ASP A 197 -24.41 -6.48 18.50
N GLY A 198 -23.17 -6.07 18.58
CA GLY A 198 -22.68 -4.92 17.80
C GLY A 198 -22.81 -5.13 16.28
N PRO A 199 -22.69 -4.07 15.47
CA PRO A 199 -22.79 -4.18 14.01
C PRO A 199 -21.75 -5.14 13.45
N ASN A 200 -22.17 -6.03 12.57
CA ASN A 200 -21.34 -7.04 11.92
C ASN A 200 -20.98 -6.63 10.48
N GLY A 201 -19.96 -7.27 9.94
CA GLY A 201 -19.53 -7.04 8.56
C GLY A 201 -19.01 -5.62 8.34
N TYR A 202 -19.60 -4.94 7.37
CA TYR A 202 -19.27 -3.55 7.02
C TYR A 202 -20.24 -2.54 7.60
N ALA A 203 -21.26 -2.99 8.31
CA ALA A 203 -22.26 -2.11 8.90
C ALA A 203 -21.67 -1.23 10.02
N ILE A 204 -22.21 -0.03 10.16
CA ILE A 204 -21.88 0.88 11.26
C ILE A 204 -23.13 1.29 12.02
N LEU A 205 -22.96 1.56 13.30
CA LEU A 205 -24.01 2.15 14.12
C LEU A 205 -23.86 3.68 14.08
N PHE A 206 -24.77 4.35 13.39
CA PHE A 206 -24.83 5.80 13.32
C PHE A 206 -25.63 6.33 14.52
N ASP A 207 -24.92 6.77 15.54
CA ASP A 207 -25.45 7.18 16.83
C ASP A 207 -24.71 8.38 17.43
N LYS A 208 -25.00 8.71 18.68
CA LYS A 208 -24.37 9.79 19.46
C LYS A 208 -22.85 9.65 19.61
N ASN A 209 -22.28 8.47 19.44
CA ASN A 209 -20.84 8.24 19.54
C ASN A 209 -20.07 8.81 18.35
N LEU A 210 -20.76 9.11 17.24
CA LEU A 210 -20.19 9.82 16.08
C LEU A 210 -20.11 11.36 16.28
N GLY A 211 -20.30 11.82 17.50
CA GLY A 211 -20.09 13.22 17.89
C GLY A 211 -21.08 14.20 17.27
N SER A 212 -20.58 15.34 16.77
CA SER A 212 -21.43 16.44 16.27
C SER A 212 -22.16 16.15 14.97
N ILE A 213 -21.87 15.05 14.30
CA ILE A 213 -22.52 14.66 13.04
C ILE A 213 -23.91 14.08 13.32
N TYR A 214 -24.08 13.38 14.44
CA TYR A 214 -25.36 12.79 14.83
C TYR A 214 -26.23 13.79 15.60
N ASN A 215 -27.49 13.96 15.14
CA ASN A 215 -28.47 14.78 15.83
C ASN A 215 -29.29 13.94 16.80
N THR A 216 -29.11 14.15 18.11
CA THR A 216 -29.79 13.38 19.17
C THR A 216 -31.28 13.72 19.32
N ASN A 217 -31.73 14.86 18.80
CA ASN A 217 -33.09 15.36 19.00
C ASN A 217 -34.03 15.07 17.84
N ASN A 218 -33.49 14.81 16.65
CA ASN A 218 -34.31 14.63 15.46
C ASN A 218 -33.76 13.57 14.51
N LEU A 219 -34.36 12.40 14.57
CA LEU A 219 -33.99 11.25 13.74
C LEU A 219 -34.10 11.55 12.22
N MET A 220 -35.05 12.40 11.84
CA MET A 220 -35.29 12.74 10.41
C MET A 220 -34.08 13.51 9.84
N ILE A 221 -33.42 14.35 10.63
CA ILE A 221 -32.17 15.04 10.23
C ILE A 221 -31.09 14.03 9.92
N ASN A 222 -30.94 13.00 10.76
CA ASN A 222 -29.98 11.93 10.56
C ASN A 222 -30.28 11.12 9.30
N LEU A 223 -31.51 10.78 9.04
CA LEU A 223 -31.94 10.07 7.83
C LEU A 223 -31.65 10.89 6.56
N ASN A 224 -31.96 12.17 6.58
CA ASN A 224 -31.67 13.07 5.47
C ASN A 224 -30.14 13.22 5.26
N PHE A 225 -29.37 13.32 6.33
CA PHE A 225 -27.92 13.34 6.25
C PHE A 225 -27.36 12.07 5.59
N LEU A 226 -27.81 10.88 6.02
CA LEU A 226 -27.38 9.62 5.43
C LEU A 226 -27.73 9.55 3.94
N LYS A 227 -28.93 10.00 3.55
CA LYS A 227 -29.32 10.05 2.14
C LYS A 227 -28.44 10.97 1.30
N MET A 228 -28.11 12.16 1.84
CA MET A 228 -27.18 13.07 1.17
C MET A 228 -25.79 12.46 1.01
N ARG A 229 -25.29 11.72 2.02
CA ARG A 229 -23.99 11.05 1.92
C ARG A 229 -24.01 9.91 0.92
N GLU A 230 -25.09 9.17 0.80
CA GLU A 230 -25.27 8.15 -0.25
C GLU A 230 -25.20 8.78 -1.65
N ASP A 231 -25.89 9.91 -1.85
CA ASP A 231 -25.84 10.64 -3.13
C ASP A 231 -24.44 11.19 -3.44
N ASP A 232 -23.73 11.71 -2.43
CA ASP A 232 -22.33 12.16 -2.56
C ASP A 232 -21.40 11.01 -2.92
N ALA A 233 -21.53 9.84 -2.25
CA ALA A 233 -20.74 8.65 -2.54
C ALA A 233 -20.96 8.18 -3.98
N ASN A 234 -22.20 8.15 -4.45
CA ASN A 234 -22.53 7.82 -5.84
C ASN A 234 -21.95 8.82 -6.83
N ARG A 235 -21.94 10.11 -6.50
CA ARG A 235 -21.31 11.13 -7.33
C ARG A 235 -19.81 10.90 -7.46
N ILE A 236 -19.10 10.59 -6.36
CA ILE A 236 -17.67 10.31 -6.37
C ILE A 236 -17.39 9.04 -7.16
N LEU A 237 -18.13 7.95 -6.93
CA LEU A 237 -18.01 6.71 -7.69
C LEU A 237 -18.17 6.95 -9.19
N ASN A 238 -19.12 7.80 -9.59
CA ASN A 238 -19.35 8.14 -10.99
C ASN A 238 -18.19 8.93 -11.63
N ILE A 239 -17.50 9.76 -10.85
CA ILE A 239 -16.36 10.58 -11.34
C ILE A 239 -15.06 9.77 -11.35
N GLU A 240 -14.79 9.04 -10.27
CA GLU A 240 -13.51 8.36 -10.06
C GLU A 240 -13.50 6.91 -10.56
N GLY A 241 -14.68 6.32 -10.79
CA GLY A 241 -14.83 4.94 -11.24
C GLY A 241 -14.66 3.89 -10.13
N VAL A 242 -14.00 4.24 -9.03
CA VAL A 242 -13.76 3.39 -7.85
C VAL A 242 -13.94 4.21 -6.58
N LEU A 243 -14.58 3.63 -5.56
CA LEU A 243 -14.74 4.24 -4.25
C LEU A 243 -14.45 3.20 -3.16
N LEU A 244 -13.58 3.55 -2.21
CA LEU A 244 -13.29 2.68 -1.07
C LEU A 244 -14.33 2.87 0.05
N LEU A 245 -14.59 1.81 0.80
CA LEU A 245 -15.50 1.85 1.95
C LEU A 245 -15.01 2.83 3.04
N ASN A 246 -13.69 2.95 3.25
CA ASN A 246 -13.13 3.93 4.19
C ASN A 246 -13.43 5.38 3.80
N ASP A 247 -13.58 5.69 2.52
CA ASP A 247 -13.97 7.05 2.10
C ASP A 247 -15.42 7.33 2.49
N VAL A 248 -16.29 6.33 2.36
CA VAL A 248 -17.68 6.42 2.85
C VAL A 248 -17.73 6.52 4.37
N TYR A 249 -16.96 5.73 5.11
CA TYR A 249 -16.86 5.84 6.57
C TYR A 249 -16.44 7.26 6.99
N LYS A 250 -15.44 7.83 6.33
CA LYS A 250 -15.02 9.20 6.58
C LYS A 250 -16.12 10.24 6.35
N MET A 251 -16.93 10.07 5.31
CA MET A 251 -18.10 10.94 5.05
C MET A 251 -19.16 10.84 6.16
N LEU A 252 -19.25 9.69 6.81
CA LEU A 252 -20.18 9.41 7.90
C LEU A 252 -19.59 9.70 9.28
N GLY A 253 -18.30 10.12 9.37
CA GLY A 253 -17.60 10.38 10.62
C GLY A 253 -17.18 9.11 11.37
N ALA A 254 -17.27 7.95 10.73
CA ALA A 254 -16.83 6.69 11.28
C ALA A 254 -15.30 6.49 11.12
N SER A 255 -14.72 5.69 12.01
CA SER A 255 -13.29 5.36 11.94
C SER A 255 -13.00 4.42 10.76
N PRO A 256 -11.87 4.62 10.08
CA PRO A 256 -11.45 3.72 9.01
C PRO A 256 -11.11 2.32 9.57
N THR A 257 -11.30 1.29 8.73
CA THR A 257 -10.98 -0.10 9.04
C THR A 257 -9.96 -0.66 8.05
N GLU A 258 -9.23 -1.72 8.44
CA GLU A 258 -8.30 -2.39 7.53
C GLU A 258 -9.02 -2.99 6.31
N ALA A 259 -10.19 -3.57 6.53
CA ALA A 259 -11.04 -4.10 5.45
C ALA A 259 -11.52 -2.98 4.52
N GLY A 260 -11.99 -1.87 5.07
CA GLY A 260 -12.46 -0.72 4.30
C GLY A 260 -11.39 -0.05 3.44
N ALA A 261 -10.10 -0.32 3.68
CA ALA A 261 -9.00 0.15 2.84
C ALA A 261 -8.82 -0.66 1.55
N VAL A 262 -9.46 -1.82 1.42
CA VAL A 262 -9.32 -2.72 0.26
C VAL A 262 -10.63 -3.05 -0.43
N VAL A 263 -11.76 -2.92 0.28
CA VAL A 263 -13.10 -3.17 -0.27
C VAL A 263 -13.82 -1.86 -0.62
N GLY A 264 -14.82 -1.95 -1.50
CA GLY A 264 -15.58 -0.78 -1.93
C GLY A 264 -16.48 -1.07 -3.14
N TRP A 265 -16.62 -0.08 -4.00
CA TRP A 265 -17.45 -0.14 -5.19
C TRP A 265 -16.64 0.20 -6.44
N ARG A 266 -17.04 -0.43 -7.53
CA ARG A 266 -16.47 -0.16 -8.86
C ARG A 266 -17.62 0.08 -9.84
N LYS A 267 -17.61 1.24 -10.52
CA LYS A 267 -18.67 1.63 -11.45
C LYS A 267 -18.87 0.63 -12.59
N ASP A 268 -17.76 0.15 -13.17
CA ASP A 268 -17.75 -0.77 -14.32
C ASP A 268 -17.25 -2.17 -13.88
N GLY A 269 -17.64 -2.64 -12.69
CA GLY A 269 -17.29 -3.96 -12.15
C GLY A 269 -18.44 -4.96 -12.26
N ASP A 270 -18.21 -6.16 -11.70
CA ASP A 270 -19.22 -7.24 -11.62
C ASP A 270 -20.25 -7.01 -10.50
N GLY A 271 -20.14 -5.92 -9.73
CA GLY A 271 -21.05 -5.54 -8.66
C GLY A 271 -22.24 -4.69 -9.13
N ASP A 272 -22.89 -4.03 -8.17
CA ASP A 272 -24.08 -3.20 -8.47
C ASP A 272 -23.76 -1.93 -9.26
N GLY A 273 -22.50 -1.47 -9.27
CA GLY A 273 -22.07 -0.24 -9.93
C GLY A 273 -22.58 1.05 -9.27
N PHE A 274 -23.16 0.97 -8.09
CA PHE A 274 -23.64 2.10 -7.29
C PHE A 274 -23.56 1.80 -5.79
N VAL A 275 -23.51 2.88 -5.02
CA VAL A 275 -23.53 2.81 -3.54
C VAL A 275 -24.97 2.88 -3.06
N LYS A 276 -25.33 1.96 -2.17
CA LYS A 276 -26.63 1.96 -1.49
C LYS A 276 -26.43 1.76 0.00
N PHE A 277 -27.08 2.59 0.79
CA PHE A 277 -27.16 2.44 2.24
C PHE A 277 -28.46 1.72 2.61
N ASP A 278 -28.32 0.57 3.26
CA ASP A 278 -29.46 -0.07 3.92
C ASP A 278 -29.57 0.47 5.35
N ILE A 279 -30.68 1.17 5.61
CA ILE A 279 -30.87 2.00 6.80
C ILE A 279 -31.94 1.38 7.67
N GLN A 280 -31.54 0.90 8.87
CA GLN A 280 -32.47 0.37 9.86
C GLN A 280 -32.45 1.23 11.12
N LYS A 281 -33.65 1.64 11.58
CA LYS A 281 -33.80 2.34 12.85
C LYS A 281 -33.73 1.34 13.99
N ILE A 282 -32.86 1.55 14.93
CA ILE A 282 -32.65 0.69 16.10
C ILE A 282 -33.34 1.29 17.32
N TRP A 283 -34.16 0.47 17.95
CA TRP A 283 -34.83 0.84 19.16
C TRP A 283 -33.95 0.61 20.37
N ASP A 284 -33.84 1.62 21.21
CA ASP A 284 -33.21 1.54 22.49
C ASP A 284 -34.26 1.17 23.57
N GLU A 285 -34.04 0.03 24.23
CA GLU A 285 -34.96 -0.46 25.26
C GLU A 285 -34.91 0.39 26.53
N ASP A 286 -33.77 0.98 26.87
CA ASP A 286 -33.57 1.80 28.06
C ASP A 286 -34.17 3.20 27.88
N GLU A 287 -33.89 3.86 26.75
CA GLU A 287 -34.36 5.19 26.45
C GLU A 287 -35.81 5.18 25.84
N LYS A 288 -36.34 4.01 25.54
CA LYS A 288 -37.69 3.78 24.94
C LYS A 288 -37.97 4.64 23.71
N LYS A 289 -36.95 4.78 22.84
CA LYS A 289 -37.02 5.53 21.60
C LYS A 289 -36.06 4.97 20.55
N TYR A 290 -36.21 5.40 19.30
CA TYR A 290 -35.22 5.18 18.29
C TYR A 290 -34.09 6.21 18.49
N ASN A 291 -32.90 5.77 18.93
CA ASN A 291 -31.77 6.65 19.21
C ASN A 291 -30.51 6.29 18.43
N SER A 292 -30.60 5.31 17.56
CA SER A 292 -29.49 4.91 16.66
C SER A 292 -30.02 4.39 15.35
N ILE A 293 -29.16 4.40 14.34
CA ILE A 293 -29.44 3.91 12.99
C ILE A 293 -28.33 2.95 12.61
N LEU A 294 -28.69 1.71 12.29
CA LEU A 294 -27.77 0.79 11.65
C LEU A 294 -27.71 1.13 10.15
N VAL A 295 -26.50 1.31 9.65
CA VAL A 295 -26.24 1.56 8.23
C VAL A 295 -25.38 0.42 7.71
N ASP A 296 -25.94 -0.39 6.82
CA ASP A 296 -25.23 -1.43 6.08
C ASP A 296 -25.01 -0.99 4.64
N PHE A 297 -24.06 -1.62 3.95
CA PHE A 297 -23.58 -1.18 2.65
C PHE A 297 -23.55 -2.34 1.65
N ASN A 298 -24.01 -2.10 0.42
CA ASN A 298 -23.94 -3.05 -0.69
C ASN A 298 -22.53 -3.12 -1.32
N VAL A 299 -21.50 -3.40 -0.53
CA VAL A 299 -20.12 -3.42 -1.01
C VAL A 299 -19.91 -4.48 -2.10
N ASP A 300 -19.33 -4.12 -3.24
CA ASP A 300 -19.06 -5.07 -4.34
C ASP A 300 -18.01 -6.12 -3.96
N GLY A 301 -17.05 -5.75 -3.13
CA GLY A 301 -15.94 -6.61 -2.68
C GLY A 301 -14.59 -5.90 -2.76
N VAL A 302 -13.53 -6.66 -3.07
CA VAL A 302 -12.15 -6.14 -3.14
C VAL A 302 -11.98 -5.33 -4.42
N VAL A 303 -11.75 -4.01 -4.27
CA VAL A 303 -11.54 -3.07 -5.39
C VAL A 303 -10.15 -2.44 -5.41
N TYR A 304 -9.30 -2.78 -4.42
CA TYR A 304 -7.95 -2.22 -4.29
C TYR A 304 -7.11 -2.35 -5.57
N ASN A 305 -7.22 -3.46 -6.29
CA ASN A 305 -6.49 -3.70 -7.55
C ASN A 305 -6.87 -2.72 -8.67
N ALA A 306 -8.06 -2.14 -8.62
CA ALA A 306 -8.53 -1.17 -9.60
C ALA A 306 -7.91 0.23 -9.40
N LEU A 307 -7.44 0.56 -8.19
CA LEU A 307 -6.80 1.86 -7.88
C LEU A 307 -5.45 2.06 -8.57
N GLY A 308 -4.74 0.97 -8.91
CA GLY A 308 -3.42 1.01 -9.56
C GLY A 308 -3.46 1.09 -11.09
N ASN A 309 -4.61 0.78 -11.68
CA ASN A 309 -4.80 0.81 -13.13
C ASN A 309 -5.62 2.04 -13.53
N GLY A 310 -5.16 3.23 -13.20
CA GLY A 310 -5.87 4.49 -13.49
C GLY A 310 -6.50 4.47 -14.89
N GLY A 311 -7.77 4.12 -14.98
CA GLY A 311 -8.71 4.42 -16.06
C GLY A 311 -8.31 4.07 -17.51
N ARG A 312 -7.43 3.08 -17.78
CA ARG A 312 -7.01 2.68 -19.12
C ARG A 312 -6.95 1.17 -19.28
N GLU A 313 -8.11 0.55 -19.27
CA GLU A 313 -8.37 -0.70 -19.99
C GLU A 313 -9.67 -0.52 -20.77
N HIS A 314 -9.64 0.40 -21.73
CA HIS A 314 -10.42 0.31 -22.94
C HIS A 314 -9.46 -0.08 -24.05
N ASP A 315 -9.81 -1.13 -24.78
CA ASP A 315 -9.18 -1.69 -25.98
C ASP A 315 -8.03 -2.70 -25.77
N VAL A 316 -8.39 -3.96 -25.56
CA VAL A 316 -7.96 -5.07 -26.44
C VAL A 316 -9.12 -6.07 -26.57
#